data_5f94e9a332c5b5a2969a114c842b917c
#
_entry.id   5f94e9a332c5b5a2969a114c842b917c
#
_cell.length_a   1.000
_cell.length_b   1.000
_cell.length_c   1.000
_cell.angle_alpha   90.00
_cell.angle_beta   90.00
_cell.angle_gamma   90.00
#
_symmetry.space_group_name_H-M   'P 1'
#
loop_
_entity.id
_entity.type
_entity.pdbx_description
1 polymer ?
#
loop_
_entity_poly.entity_id
_entity_poly.type
_entity_poly.pdbx_seq_one_letter_code
_entity_poly.pdbx_strand_id
1 'polypeptide(L)'
;MKKISLIAVYFLSSFYSLQALENSIEGFWFASGSIVEIKACQQFICAEVVHIITEEGTDPLTVLDENNDDKELRSRALIGINLFDGFAKELLSDETMKGGRIYDPRRGKFYKAELALLENGNLLVEGCLLFICDGEEWFPLEVTINPDGSRQATPKGNQGI
;
A
#
# COMPACT_ATOMS: atom_id res chain seq x y z
N MET A 1 67.91 -22.42 -16.79
CA MET A 1 67.17 -21.17 -16.67
C MET A 1 65.68 -21.48 -16.90
N LYS A 2 64.90 -21.66 -15.83
CA LYS A 2 63.43 -21.97 -15.91
C LYS A 2 62.67 -20.67 -15.88
N LYS A 3 61.87 -20.39 -16.92
CA LYS A 3 60.94 -19.26 -16.99
C LYS A 3 59.66 -19.65 -16.24
N ILE A 4 59.37 -18.94 -15.17
CA ILE A 4 58.12 -19.04 -14.43
C ILE A 4 57.13 -18.10 -15.10
N SER A 5 56.08 -18.67 -15.70
CA SER A 5 54.97 -17.93 -16.31
C SER A 5 53.94 -17.64 -15.23
N LEU A 6 53.81 -16.35 -14.83
CA LEU A 6 52.75 -15.92 -13.93
C LEU A 6 51.42 -15.84 -14.71
N ILE A 7 50.50 -16.73 -14.38
CA ILE A 7 49.12 -16.66 -14.86
C ILE A 7 48.36 -15.75 -13.89
N ALA A 8 48.02 -14.55 -14.36
CA ALA A 8 47.15 -13.63 -13.65
C ALA A 8 45.71 -14.13 -13.81
N VAL A 9 45.16 -14.66 -12.73
CA VAL A 9 43.71 -15.01 -12.66
C VAL A 9 42.93 -13.74 -12.36
N TYR A 10 42.26 -13.18 -13.37
CA TYR A 10 41.31 -12.11 -13.19
C TYR A 10 40.05 -12.68 -12.57
N PHE A 11 39.81 -12.40 -11.29
CA PHE A 11 38.52 -12.57 -10.65
C PHE A 11 37.58 -11.49 -11.17
N LEU A 12 36.75 -11.82 -12.16
CA LEU A 12 35.57 -11.03 -12.48
C LEU A 12 34.54 -11.23 -11.33
N SER A 13 34.61 -10.34 -10.35
CA SER A 13 33.50 -10.20 -9.39
C SER A 13 32.31 -9.62 -10.12
N SER A 14 31.41 -10.50 -10.56
CA SER A 14 30.09 -10.12 -11.04
C SER A 14 29.31 -9.49 -9.88
N PHE A 15 29.23 -8.18 -9.89
CA PHE A 15 28.25 -7.45 -9.08
C PHE A 15 26.88 -7.79 -9.64
N TYR A 16 26.24 -8.83 -9.12
CA TYR A 16 24.81 -8.98 -9.25
C TYR A 16 24.17 -7.85 -8.44
N SER A 17 23.81 -6.76 -9.13
CA SER A 17 22.92 -5.76 -8.57
C SER A 17 21.65 -6.48 -8.18
N LEU A 18 21.38 -6.54 -6.88
CA LEU A 18 20.12 -6.96 -6.31
C LEU A 18 19.07 -5.90 -6.70
N GLN A 19 18.57 -5.95 -7.94
CA GLN A 19 17.32 -5.30 -8.32
C GLN A 19 16.18 -6.25 -7.92
N ALA A 20 16.05 -6.43 -6.61
CA ALA A 20 14.91 -7.10 -6.04
C ALA A 20 14.08 -6.03 -5.32
N LEU A 21 12.80 -6.01 -5.59
CA LEU A 21 11.69 -5.33 -4.94
C LEU A 21 11.21 -3.99 -5.54
N GLU A 22 11.01 -3.89 -6.82
CA GLU A 22 10.17 -2.81 -7.36
C GLU A 22 8.67 -3.18 -7.49
N ASN A 23 8.30 -4.44 -7.23
CA ASN A 23 6.92 -4.91 -7.44
C ASN A 23 6.13 -5.11 -6.13
N SER A 24 6.63 -4.69 -4.97
CA SER A 24 5.86 -4.80 -3.72
C SER A 24 4.87 -3.66 -3.57
N ILE A 25 3.64 -3.99 -3.16
CA ILE A 25 2.63 -2.98 -2.82
C ILE A 25 2.81 -2.41 -1.40
N GLU A 26 3.82 -2.85 -0.65
CA GLU A 26 4.10 -2.28 0.67
C GLU A 26 4.50 -0.80 0.56
N GLY A 27 3.95 0.01 1.47
CA GLY A 27 4.24 1.44 1.52
C GLY A 27 2.99 2.29 1.71
N PHE A 28 3.13 3.58 1.40
CA PHE A 28 2.05 4.54 1.58
C PHE A 28 1.37 4.85 0.25
N TRP A 29 0.06 4.98 0.31
CA TRP A 29 -0.81 5.18 -0.83
C TRP A 29 -1.80 6.30 -0.58
N PHE A 30 -2.03 7.16 -1.56
CA PHE A 30 -3.14 8.09 -1.55
C PHE A 30 -4.38 7.42 -2.12
N ALA A 31 -5.45 7.40 -1.35
CA ALA A 31 -6.70 6.71 -1.65
C ALA A 31 -7.89 7.58 -1.24
N SER A 32 -8.64 8.11 -2.20
CA SER A 32 -9.91 8.85 -1.95
C SER A 32 -9.84 9.86 -0.80
N GLY A 33 -8.79 10.70 -0.76
CA GLY A 33 -8.61 11.72 0.29
C GLY A 33 -8.04 11.19 1.60
N SER A 34 -7.54 9.95 1.61
CA SER A 34 -6.85 9.33 2.75
C SER A 34 -5.44 8.91 2.38
N ILE A 35 -4.58 8.79 3.37
CA ILE A 35 -3.29 8.12 3.24
C ILE A 35 -3.42 6.76 3.93
N VAL A 36 -3.11 5.71 3.18
CA VAL A 36 -3.19 4.32 3.62
C VAL A 36 -1.80 3.72 3.62
N GLU A 37 -1.42 3.05 4.71
CA GLU A 37 -0.19 2.26 4.79
C GLU A 37 -0.49 0.80 4.52
N ILE A 38 0.09 0.25 3.45
CA ILE A 38 0.04 -1.19 3.16
C ILE A 38 1.29 -1.84 3.75
N LYS A 39 1.11 -2.88 4.53
CA LYS A 39 2.18 -3.63 5.19
C LYS A 39 1.79 -5.08 5.45
N ALA A 40 2.80 -5.95 5.61
CA ALA A 40 2.56 -7.29 6.13
C ALA A 40 2.13 -7.22 7.60
N CYS A 41 1.05 -7.92 7.96
CA CYS A 41 0.63 -8.10 9.36
C CYS A 41 0.32 -9.58 9.62
N GLN A 42 1.22 -10.23 10.34
CA GLN A 42 1.21 -11.68 10.58
C GLN A 42 1.24 -12.45 9.24
N GLN A 43 0.18 -13.20 8.92
CA GLN A 43 0.04 -13.95 7.67
C GLN A 43 -0.77 -13.21 6.58
N PHE A 44 -1.19 -11.97 6.83
CA PHE A 44 -2.02 -11.20 5.93
C PHE A 44 -1.37 -9.89 5.48
N ILE A 45 -1.98 -9.26 4.49
CA ILE A 45 -1.72 -7.88 4.09
C ILE A 45 -2.72 -7.00 4.83
N CYS A 46 -2.24 -5.95 5.49
CA CYS A 46 -3.05 -4.90 6.07
C CYS A 46 -2.93 -3.62 5.25
N ALA A 47 -4.01 -2.86 5.18
CA ALA A 47 -4.08 -1.53 4.63
C ALA A 47 -4.70 -0.60 5.67
N GLU A 48 -3.85 0.05 6.47
CA GLU A 48 -4.27 0.89 7.60
C GLU A 48 -4.44 2.33 7.16
N VAL A 49 -5.58 2.95 7.47
CA VAL A 49 -5.78 4.39 7.27
C VAL A 49 -4.93 5.13 8.29
N VAL A 50 -3.88 5.82 7.84
CA VAL A 50 -2.94 6.53 8.72
C VAL A 50 -3.17 8.03 8.75
N HIS A 51 -3.88 8.58 7.78
CA HIS A 51 -4.25 9.98 7.72
C HIS A 51 -5.48 10.20 6.83
N ILE A 52 -6.26 11.23 7.14
CA ILE A 52 -7.41 11.68 6.32
C ILE A 52 -7.21 13.16 6.03
N ILE A 53 -7.34 13.55 4.77
CA ILE A 53 -7.30 14.95 4.36
C ILE A 53 -8.67 15.56 4.66
N THR A 54 -8.68 16.54 5.53
CA THR A 54 -9.89 17.26 5.96
C THR A 54 -9.82 18.72 5.55
N GLU A 55 -10.93 19.41 5.64
CA GLU A 55 -10.98 20.88 5.50
C GLU A 55 -10.17 21.55 6.61
N GLU A 56 -9.66 22.76 6.33
CA GLU A 56 -8.88 23.54 7.29
C GLU A 56 -9.66 23.74 8.61
N GLY A 57 -9.01 23.42 9.72
CA GLY A 57 -9.59 23.50 11.07
C GLY A 57 -10.33 22.27 11.54
N THR A 58 -10.49 21.25 10.71
CA THR A 58 -11.06 19.96 11.12
C THR A 58 -9.97 18.98 11.53
N ASP A 59 -10.04 18.46 12.75
CA ASP A 59 -9.12 17.42 13.23
C ASP A 59 -9.44 16.08 12.54
N PRO A 60 -8.50 15.50 11.76
CA PRO A 60 -8.70 14.22 11.09
C PRO A 60 -9.08 13.05 12.01
N LEU A 61 -8.68 13.13 13.29
CA LEU A 61 -9.01 12.10 14.29
C LEU A 61 -10.51 12.08 14.67
N THR A 62 -11.24 13.15 14.35
CA THR A 62 -12.68 13.23 14.63
C THR A 62 -13.55 12.63 13.53
N VAL A 63 -12.95 12.21 12.40
CA VAL A 63 -13.69 11.56 11.32
C VAL A 63 -14.00 10.13 11.72
N LEU A 64 -15.30 9.81 11.85
CA LEU A 64 -15.80 8.54 12.39
C LEU A 64 -16.31 7.62 11.27
N ASP A 65 -16.38 6.34 11.59
CA ASP A 65 -16.91 5.27 10.72
C ASP A 65 -18.45 5.19 10.81
N GLU A 66 -19.09 6.33 10.62
CA GLU A 66 -20.53 6.54 10.92
C GLU A 66 -21.47 5.64 10.10
N ASN A 67 -21.05 5.22 8.91
CA ASN A 67 -21.84 4.38 8.01
C ASN A 67 -21.67 2.89 8.27
N ASN A 68 -20.85 2.48 9.24
CA ASN A 68 -20.58 1.07 9.50
C ASN A 68 -21.89 0.28 9.69
N ASP A 69 -22.02 -0.86 9.00
CA ASP A 69 -23.18 -1.77 9.14
C ASP A 69 -23.34 -2.21 10.61
N ASP A 70 -22.21 -2.44 11.33
CA ASP A 70 -22.20 -2.65 12.76
C ASP A 70 -22.29 -1.32 13.52
N LYS A 71 -23.41 -1.12 14.20
CA LYS A 71 -23.69 0.11 14.94
C LYS A 71 -22.70 0.39 16.08
N GLU A 72 -22.10 -0.66 16.65
CA GLU A 72 -21.13 -0.52 17.75
C GLU A 72 -19.80 0.08 17.26
N LEU A 73 -19.50 -0.07 15.96
CA LEU A 73 -18.28 0.45 15.35
C LEU A 73 -18.43 1.88 14.80
N ARG A 74 -19.62 2.46 14.78
CA ARG A 74 -19.86 3.79 14.18
C ARG A 74 -19.20 4.95 14.90
N SER A 75 -18.81 4.76 16.14
CA SER A 75 -18.12 5.78 16.94
C SER A 75 -16.60 5.67 16.92
N ARG A 76 -16.05 4.67 16.21
CA ARG A 76 -14.60 4.55 16.08
C ARG A 76 -14.07 5.56 15.06
N ALA A 77 -12.85 6.08 15.28
CA ALA A 77 -12.18 6.90 14.28
C ALA A 77 -11.87 6.06 13.03
N LEU A 78 -11.92 6.68 11.85
CA LEU A 78 -11.49 6.04 10.60
C LEU A 78 -9.97 5.87 10.55
N ILE A 79 -9.20 6.79 11.16
CA ILE A 79 -7.74 6.60 11.32
C ILE A 79 -7.48 5.40 12.21
N GLY A 80 -6.61 4.51 11.76
CA GLY A 80 -6.25 3.26 12.43
C GLY A 80 -7.08 2.05 12.03
N ILE A 81 -8.14 2.21 11.20
CA ILE A 81 -8.85 1.03 10.69
C ILE A 81 -8.05 0.34 9.59
N ASN A 82 -8.17 -0.98 9.53
CA ASN A 82 -7.63 -1.78 8.44
C ASN A 82 -8.70 -1.96 7.36
N LEU A 83 -8.38 -1.57 6.14
CA LEU A 83 -9.28 -1.67 4.99
C LEU A 83 -9.26 -3.06 4.34
N PHE A 84 -8.13 -3.79 4.42
CA PHE A 84 -8.00 -5.11 3.78
C PHE A 84 -8.27 -6.23 4.78
N ASP A 85 -8.90 -7.29 4.28
CA ASP A 85 -9.14 -8.51 5.04
C ASP A 85 -8.96 -9.73 4.14
N GLY A 86 -8.23 -10.75 4.62
CA GLY A 86 -8.06 -12.05 3.99
C GLY A 86 -7.06 -12.12 2.83
N PHE A 87 -6.38 -11.03 2.45
CA PHE A 87 -5.26 -11.12 1.50
C PHE A 87 -4.05 -11.77 2.17
N ALA A 88 -3.57 -12.88 1.61
CA ALA A 88 -2.38 -13.56 2.12
C ALA A 88 -1.13 -12.71 1.87
N LYS A 89 -0.21 -12.68 2.83
CA LYS A 89 0.99 -11.83 2.74
C LYS A 89 1.95 -12.26 1.62
N GLU A 90 1.90 -13.51 1.22
CA GLU A 90 2.69 -14.05 0.10
C GLU A 90 2.37 -13.36 -1.23
N LEU A 91 1.19 -12.71 -1.33
CA LEU A 91 0.74 -12.00 -2.51
C LEU A 91 1.32 -10.58 -2.66
N LEU A 92 2.07 -10.07 -1.68
CA LEU A 92 2.58 -8.68 -1.68
C LEU A 92 3.39 -8.28 -2.93
N SER A 93 3.98 -9.26 -3.61
CA SER A 93 4.79 -9.07 -4.83
C SER A 93 4.10 -9.57 -6.10
N ASP A 94 2.85 -10.00 -6.01
CA ASP A 94 2.10 -10.46 -7.17
C ASP A 94 1.52 -9.26 -7.92
N GLU A 95 1.51 -9.32 -9.25
CA GLU A 95 0.90 -8.27 -10.10
C GLU A 95 -0.61 -8.17 -9.87
N THR A 96 -1.26 -9.28 -9.53
CA THR A 96 -2.69 -9.34 -9.18
C THR A 96 -2.90 -10.19 -7.95
N MET A 97 -3.56 -9.63 -6.95
CA MET A 97 -3.85 -10.28 -5.68
C MET A 97 -5.34 -10.48 -5.53
N LYS A 98 -5.76 -11.71 -5.23
CA LYS A 98 -7.16 -12.12 -5.13
C LYS A 98 -7.43 -12.84 -3.82
N GLY A 99 -8.72 -13.00 -3.51
CA GLY A 99 -9.18 -13.82 -2.38
C GLY A 99 -9.39 -13.06 -1.08
N GLY A 100 -9.13 -11.76 -1.08
CA GLY A 100 -9.41 -10.88 0.05
C GLY A 100 -10.68 -10.06 -0.12
N ARG A 101 -10.88 -9.14 0.83
CA ARG A 101 -11.99 -8.18 0.89
C ARG A 101 -11.46 -6.80 1.19
N ILE A 102 -12.18 -5.77 0.72
CA ILE A 102 -11.96 -4.38 1.09
C ILE A 102 -13.15 -3.84 1.89
N TYR A 103 -12.87 -3.12 2.95
CA TYR A 103 -13.85 -2.32 3.67
C TYR A 103 -14.00 -0.95 3.01
N ASP A 104 -15.23 -0.58 2.63
CA ASP A 104 -15.56 0.76 2.14
C ASP A 104 -16.26 1.56 3.27
N PRO A 105 -15.57 2.52 3.91
CA PRO A 105 -16.17 3.32 4.99
C PRO A 105 -17.36 4.17 4.53
N ARG A 106 -17.42 4.56 3.25
CA ARG A 106 -18.53 5.36 2.70
C ARG A 106 -19.83 4.57 2.66
N ARG A 107 -19.73 3.24 2.53
CA ARG A 107 -20.87 2.31 2.49
C ARG A 107 -20.97 1.43 3.74
N GLY A 108 -19.97 1.48 4.63
CA GLY A 108 -19.94 0.79 5.91
C GLY A 108 -19.81 -0.72 5.86
N LYS A 109 -19.30 -1.30 4.78
CA LYS A 109 -19.27 -2.75 4.58
C LYS A 109 -18.11 -3.25 3.77
N PHE A 110 -17.87 -4.57 3.85
CA PHE A 110 -16.84 -5.27 3.08
C PHE A 110 -17.38 -5.75 1.72
N TYR A 111 -16.50 -5.66 0.71
CA TYR A 111 -16.69 -6.20 -0.62
C TYR A 111 -15.58 -7.22 -0.92
N LYS A 112 -15.87 -8.24 -1.72
CA LYS A 112 -14.79 -9.06 -2.31
C LYS A 112 -13.89 -8.13 -3.10
N ALA A 113 -12.56 -8.31 -2.99
CA ALA A 113 -11.66 -7.40 -3.64
C ALA A 113 -10.57 -8.13 -4.42
N GLU A 114 -10.14 -7.45 -5.48
CA GLU A 114 -8.93 -7.77 -6.24
C GLU A 114 -8.04 -6.53 -6.24
N LEU A 115 -6.73 -6.75 -6.15
CA LEU A 115 -5.72 -5.70 -6.21
C LEU A 115 -4.82 -5.97 -7.40
N ALA A 116 -4.47 -4.94 -8.16
CA ALA A 116 -3.54 -5.07 -9.28
C ALA A 116 -2.54 -3.91 -9.29
N LEU A 117 -1.25 -4.24 -9.27
CA LEU A 117 -0.20 -3.24 -9.48
C LEU A 117 -0.12 -2.95 -10.97
N LEU A 118 -0.39 -1.70 -11.35
CA LEU A 118 -0.42 -1.25 -12.74
C LEU A 118 0.99 -0.89 -13.24
N GLU A 119 1.19 -0.92 -14.56
CA GLU A 119 2.47 -0.55 -15.20
C GLU A 119 2.91 0.89 -14.88
N ASN A 120 1.96 1.80 -14.60
CA ASN A 120 2.26 3.18 -14.18
C ASN A 120 2.68 3.29 -12.71
N GLY A 121 2.71 2.18 -11.96
CA GLY A 121 3.05 2.12 -10.55
C GLY A 121 1.90 2.42 -9.59
N ASN A 122 0.68 2.69 -10.09
CA ASN A 122 -0.51 2.82 -9.26
C ASN A 122 -1.04 1.45 -8.86
N LEU A 123 -1.75 1.38 -7.74
CA LEU A 123 -2.46 0.19 -7.29
C LEU A 123 -3.94 0.33 -7.63
N LEU A 124 -4.44 -0.51 -8.53
CA LEU A 124 -5.88 -0.64 -8.78
C LEU A 124 -6.47 -1.49 -7.65
N VAL A 125 -7.47 -0.95 -6.97
CA VAL A 125 -8.21 -1.62 -5.90
C VAL A 125 -9.66 -1.74 -6.33
N GLU A 126 -10.13 -2.96 -6.64
CA GLU A 126 -11.48 -3.23 -7.11
C GLU A 126 -12.28 -3.94 -6.02
N GLY A 127 -13.44 -3.38 -5.67
CA GLY A 127 -14.45 -4.01 -4.82
C GLY A 127 -15.60 -4.58 -5.67
N CYS A 128 -15.95 -5.84 -5.46
CA CYS A 128 -16.97 -6.52 -6.26
C CYS A 128 -18.17 -6.91 -5.41
N LEU A 129 -19.37 -6.62 -5.92
CA LEU A 129 -20.63 -7.12 -5.43
C LEU A 129 -21.24 -8.04 -6.49
N LEU A 130 -21.23 -9.36 -6.24
CA LEU A 130 -21.57 -10.41 -7.19
C LEU A 130 -20.67 -10.35 -8.44
N PHE A 131 -21.19 -9.84 -9.56
CA PHE A 131 -20.50 -9.71 -10.84
C PHE A 131 -20.26 -8.24 -11.26
N ILE A 132 -20.63 -7.29 -10.41
CA ILE A 132 -20.38 -5.86 -10.63
C ILE A 132 -19.20 -5.45 -9.76
N CYS A 133 -18.12 -5.00 -10.40
CA CYS A 133 -16.94 -4.49 -9.72
C CYS A 133 -16.85 -2.98 -9.96
N ASP A 134 -16.41 -2.26 -8.94
CA ASP A 134 -16.09 -0.84 -8.97
C ASP A 134 -14.71 -0.66 -8.35
N GLY A 135 -13.86 0.11 -8.97
CA GLY A 135 -12.47 0.24 -8.57
C GLY A 135 -11.97 1.66 -8.59
N GLU A 136 -10.93 1.90 -7.81
CA GLU A 136 -10.20 3.15 -7.80
C GLU A 136 -8.70 2.89 -7.86
N GLU A 137 -7.95 3.82 -8.47
CA GLU A 137 -6.50 3.79 -8.46
C GLU A 137 -5.98 4.50 -7.21
N TRP A 138 -5.10 3.81 -6.48
CA TRP A 138 -4.35 4.38 -5.38
C TRP A 138 -2.98 4.81 -5.88
N PHE A 139 -2.56 6.00 -5.48
CA PHE A 139 -1.31 6.61 -5.94
C PHE A 139 -0.20 6.41 -4.91
N PRO A 140 0.99 5.91 -5.32
CA PRO A 140 2.08 5.66 -4.39
C PRO A 140 2.65 6.97 -3.83
N LEU A 141 2.92 6.97 -2.52
CA LEU A 141 3.49 8.12 -1.81
C LEU A 141 4.86 7.77 -1.24
N GLU A 142 5.73 8.77 -1.22
CA GLU A 142 6.93 8.78 -0.41
C GLU A 142 6.66 9.60 0.87
N VAL A 143 6.87 8.97 2.03
CA VAL A 143 6.64 9.62 3.33
C VAL A 143 7.97 9.85 4.02
N THR A 144 8.27 11.11 4.30
CA THR A 144 9.41 11.53 5.10
C THR A 144 8.97 11.82 6.53
N ILE A 145 9.68 11.27 7.50
CA ILE A 145 9.49 11.57 8.92
C ILE A 145 10.53 12.62 9.31
N ASN A 146 10.07 13.79 9.71
CA ASN A 146 10.93 14.90 10.16
C ASN A 146 11.48 14.64 11.59
N PRO A 147 12.56 15.34 11.99
CA PRO A 147 13.13 15.17 13.34
C PRO A 147 12.18 15.50 14.49
N ASP A 148 11.16 16.32 14.25
CA ASP A 148 10.11 16.68 15.20
C ASP A 148 8.97 15.64 15.27
N GLY A 149 9.07 14.55 14.48
CA GLY A 149 8.06 13.51 14.38
C GLY A 149 6.92 13.82 13.40
N SER A 150 6.88 15.01 12.80
CA SER A 150 5.92 15.33 11.75
C SER A 150 6.21 14.52 10.49
N ARG A 151 5.15 14.24 9.71
CA ARG A 151 5.25 13.46 8.47
C ARG A 151 4.88 14.33 7.29
N GLN A 152 5.64 14.20 6.21
CA GLN A 152 5.36 14.83 4.93
C GLN A 152 5.22 13.75 3.88
N ALA A 153 4.12 13.76 3.14
CA ALA A 153 3.85 12.84 2.05
C ALA A 153 3.99 13.59 0.72
N THR A 154 4.68 12.98 -0.23
CA THR A 154 4.81 13.47 -1.60
C THR A 154 4.52 12.35 -2.59
N PRO A 155 3.97 12.64 -3.79
CA PRO A 155 3.79 11.61 -4.82
C PRO A 155 5.11 10.93 -5.17
N LYS A 156 5.09 9.59 -5.27
CA LYS A 156 6.26 8.83 -5.73
C LYS A 156 6.29 8.88 -7.26
N GLY A 157 7.33 9.50 -7.82
CA GLY A 157 7.47 9.67 -9.27
C GLY A 157 6.83 10.97 -9.81
N ASN A 158 6.78 11.10 -11.15
CA ASN A 158 6.32 12.31 -11.85
C ASN A 158 4.78 12.42 -11.98
N GLN A 159 4.04 11.89 -11.03
CA GLN A 159 2.58 11.92 -11.06
C GLN A 159 2.09 13.16 -10.30
N GLY A 160 1.54 14.14 -11.04
CA GLY A 160 0.79 15.24 -10.44
C GLY A 160 -0.53 14.70 -9.88
N ILE A 161 -0.76 14.88 -8.59
CA ILE A 161 -2.06 14.68 -7.92
C ILE A 161 -2.89 15.93 -8.13
#